data_4ceca60bf5fc4bd6cff7afb8d2a62c93
#
_entry.id   4ceca60bf5fc4bd6cff7afb8d2a62c93
#
_cell.length_a   1.000
_cell.length_b   1.000
_cell.length_c   1.000
_cell.angle_alpha   90.00
_cell.angle_beta   90.00
_cell.angle_gamma   90.00
#
_symmetry.space_group_name_H-M   'P 1'
#
loop_
_entity.id
_entity.type
_entity.pdbx_description
1 polymer ?
#
loop_
_entity_poly.entity_id
_entity_poly.type
_entity_poly.pdbx_seq_one_letter_code
_entity_poly.pdbx_strand_id
1 'polypeptide(L)'
;QMCIRDSVYWFDANGAALPFGRSLTYRFAQNSFWAACIWAGLEPLPLPVMKGLIVRNFNWWLGQKMFDRDGILTIGYCYPQMYMAERYNAPGSPYWGMKSFLLLALPDDHPFWSAEAAPMPALERLKPMPYANMLVQRRAGRVTAYAAGVNEGHGHGQFPEKYAKFAYDTRFGFCASRSREVLNQAAPDSMLAFVIDDNVFVRKVSKTWEIEAGAVTAQWSPFPGIEVTTTITPTATGHRRHHEIDSSFDCEAYDCGFAVPNFTPGYAESAENDTAEAHCDTLCCAVRGRGEAVVIGCDPNTSLYFTNVHLPAVKYHIPKGHTVLDTEVFDEAN
;
A
#
# COMPACT_ATOMS: atom_id res chain seq x y z
N GLN A 1 -16.68 -3.56 -19.44
CA GLN A 1 -17.36 -4.34 -18.36
C GLN A 1 -16.36 -5.10 -17.46
N MET A 2 -15.24 -5.65 -17.97
CA MET A 2 -14.27 -6.39 -17.15
C MET A 2 -13.64 -5.50 -16.07
N CYS A 3 -13.12 -4.32 -16.42
CA CYS A 3 -12.49 -3.40 -15.45
C CYS A 3 -13.43 -2.94 -14.31
N ILE A 4 -14.73 -2.85 -14.58
CA ILE A 4 -15.73 -2.47 -13.57
C ILE A 4 -15.86 -3.54 -12.49
N ARG A 5 -15.91 -4.81 -12.88
CA ARG A 5 -15.96 -5.93 -11.94
C ARG A 5 -14.66 -6.11 -11.16
N ASP A 6 -13.53 -5.79 -11.78
CA ASP A 6 -12.21 -5.90 -11.14
C ASP A 6 -12.04 -4.95 -9.95
N SER A 7 -12.84 -3.88 -9.84
CA SER A 7 -12.82 -2.98 -8.68
C SER A 7 -13.11 -3.69 -7.34
N VAL A 8 -13.80 -4.84 -7.35
CA VAL A 8 -14.04 -5.64 -6.14
C VAL A 8 -12.76 -6.20 -5.53
N TYR A 9 -11.72 -6.44 -6.33
CA TYR A 9 -10.43 -6.97 -5.87
C TYR A 9 -9.67 -5.99 -4.96
N TRP A 10 -10.03 -4.71 -4.98
CA TRP A 10 -9.39 -3.66 -4.17
C TRP A 10 -9.84 -3.65 -2.70
N PHE A 11 -10.89 -4.43 -2.36
CA PHE A 11 -11.44 -4.49 -1.00
C PHE A 11 -11.10 -5.81 -0.33
N ASP A 12 -10.69 -5.76 0.93
CA ASP A 12 -10.50 -6.93 1.74
C ASP A 12 -11.82 -7.47 2.33
N ALA A 13 -11.75 -8.59 3.02
CA ALA A 13 -12.94 -9.23 3.60
C ALA A 13 -13.59 -8.37 4.71
N ASN A 14 -12.81 -7.51 5.39
CA ASN A 14 -13.27 -6.65 6.48
C ASN A 14 -13.74 -5.27 6.01
N GLY A 15 -13.59 -4.98 4.72
CA GLY A 15 -14.03 -3.72 4.11
C GLY A 15 -12.93 -2.67 3.95
N ALA A 16 -11.69 -2.92 4.40
CA ALA A 16 -10.59 -2.04 4.05
C ALA A 16 -10.38 -2.04 2.54
N ALA A 17 -10.19 -0.86 1.96
CA ALA A 17 -9.77 -0.75 0.57
C ALA A 17 -8.25 -0.59 0.51
N LEU A 18 -7.63 -1.12 -0.56
CA LEU A 18 -6.21 -0.99 -0.79
C LEU A 18 -5.80 0.49 -0.80
N PRO A 19 -4.89 0.93 0.10
CA PRO A 19 -4.41 2.30 0.10
C PRO A 19 -3.42 2.49 -1.05
N PHE A 20 -3.82 3.21 -2.08
CA PHE A 20 -3.00 3.46 -3.27
C PHE A 20 -3.37 4.79 -3.92
N GLY A 21 -2.39 5.48 -4.43
CA GLY A 21 -2.60 6.73 -5.16
C GLY A 21 -2.74 7.96 -4.26
N ARG A 22 -3.27 9.01 -4.84
CA ARG A 22 -3.45 10.32 -4.18
C ARG A 22 -4.87 10.52 -3.64
N SER A 23 -5.08 11.65 -2.96
CA SER A 23 -6.40 12.04 -2.43
C SER A 23 -6.96 11.06 -1.39
N LEU A 24 -6.08 10.31 -0.73
CA LEU A 24 -6.46 9.28 0.24
C LEU A 24 -7.21 9.83 1.46
N THR A 25 -7.08 11.13 1.76
CA THR A 25 -7.88 11.81 2.79
C THR A 25 -9.39 11.83 2.49
N TYR A 26 -9.79 11.53 1.25
CA TYR A 26 -11.22 11.44 0.87
C TYR A 26 -11.88 10.13 1.31
N ARG A 27 -11.16 9.26 1.97
CA ARG A 27 -11.56 8.00 2.63
C ARG A 27 -12.72 7.26 1.95
N PHE A 28 -13.98 7.63 2.26
CA PHE A 28 -15.21 7.00 1.73
C PHE A 28 -15.30 7.04 0.20
N ALA A 29 -14.56 7.91 -0.48
CA ALA A 29 -14.53 7.94 -1.94
C ALA A 29 -14.14 6.58 -2.55
N GLN A 30 -13.44 5.72 -1.81
CA GLN A 30 -13.09 4.39 -2.26
C GLN A 30 -14.31 3.54 -2.62
N ASN A 31 -15.44 3.71 -1.95
CA ASN A 31 -16.67 2.97 -2.24
C ASN A 31 -17.70 3.75 -3.06
N SER A 32 -17.42 5.02 -3.43
CA SER A 32 -18.39 5.86 -4.18
C SER A 32 -18.71 5.33 -5.57
N PHE A 33 -17.81 4.54 -6.17
CA PHE A 33 -18.11 3.83 -7.42
C PHE A 33 -19.32 2.90 -7.28
N TRP A 34 -19.39 2.11 -6.22
CA TRP A 34 -20.51 1.20 -5.96
C TRP A 34 -21.80 1.96 -5.67
N ALA A 35 -21.72 3.05 -4.90
CA ALA A 35 -22.85 3.94 -4.65
C ALA A 35 -23.38 4.55 -5.95
N ALA A 36 -22.50 5.00 -6.83
CA ALA A 36 -22.87 5.54 -8.13
C ALA A 36 -23.50 4.47 -9.05
N CYS A 37 -23.00 3.25 -9.05
CA CYS A 37 -23.61 2.14 -9.80
C CYS A 37 -25.05 1.89 -9.35
N ILE A 38 -25.30 1.80 -8.04
CA ILE A 38 -26.63 1.58 -7.49
C ILE A 38 -27.57 2.74 -7.86
N TRP A 39 -27.12 3.98 -7.68
CA TRP A 39 -27.89 5.16 -8.01
C TRP A 39 -28.25 5.24 -9.50
N ALA A 40 -27.35 4.81 -10.37
CA ALA A 40 -27.55 4.78 -11.82
C ALA A 40 -28.31 3.53 -12.31
N GLY A 41 -28.77 2.64 -11.44
CA GLY A 41 -29.41 1.38 -11.81
C GLY A 41 -28.49 0.39 -12.53
N LEU A 42 -27.17 0.46 -12.30
CA LEU A 42 -26.18 -0.43 -12.87
C LEU A 42 -25.86 -1.57 -11.89
N GLU A 43 -25.86 -2.80 -12.38
CA GLU A 43 -25.57 -3.99 -11.59
C GLU A 43 -24.32 -4.74 -12.11
N PRO A 44 -23.10 -4.18 -11.95
CA PRO A 44 -21.88 -4.93 -12.28
C PRO A 44 -21.68 -6.15 -11.37
N LEU A 45 -22.23 -6.10 -10.17
CA LEU A 45 -22.39 -7.18 -9.19
C LEU A 45 -23.83 -7.19 -8.68
N PRO A 46 -24.33 -8.32 -8.12
CA PRO A 46 -25.64 -8.35 -7.48
C PRO A 46 -25.79 -7.25 -6.42
N LEU A 47 -26.95 -6.59 -6.36
CA LEU A 47 -27.23 -5.49 -5.43
C LEU A 47 -26.87 -5.81 -3.97
N PRO A 48 -27.20 -7.01 -3.41
CA PRO A 48 -26.78 -7.38 -2.06
C PRO A 48 -25.25 -7.40 -1.86
N VAL A 49 -24.48 -7.78 -2.87
CA VAL A 49 -23.00 -7.79 -2.82
C VAL A 49 -22.47 -6.37 -2.82
N MET A 50 -22.99 -5.49 -3.70
CA MET A 50 -22.59 -4.06 -3.71
C MET A 50 -22.95 -3.38 -2.39
N LYS A 51 -24.14 -3.65 -1.83
CA LYS A 51 -24.51 -3.18 -0.49
C LYS A 51 -23.53 -3.67 0.57
N GLY A 52 -23.16 -4.96 0.52
CA GLY A 52 -22.20 -5.55 1.44
C GLY A 52 -20.81 -4.89 1.38
N LEU A 53 -20.32 -4.59 0.18
CA LEU A 53 -19.05 -3.85 -0.02
C LEU A 53 -19.09 -2.47 0.64
N ILE A 54 -20.16 -1.71 0.38
CA ILE A 54 -20.33 -0.35 0.91
C ILE A 54 -20.43 -0.37 2.44
N VAL A 55 -21.27 -1.25 3.00
CA VAL A 55 -21.51 -1.32 4.46
C VAL A 55 -20.23 -1.73 5.19
N ARG A 56 -19.51 -2.76 4.71
CA ARG A 56 -18.25 -3.16 5.33
C ARG A 56 -17.19 -2.07 5.25
N ASN A 57 -17.09 -1.37 4.12
CA ASN A 57 -16.13 -0.27 4.00
C ASN A 57 -16.47 0.90 4.93
N PHE A 58 -17.74 1.29 5.06
CA PHE A 58 -18.14 2.29 6.05
C PHE A 58 -17.85 1.84 7.48
N ASN A 59 -18.17 0.60 7.84
CA ASN A 59 -17.92 0.08 9.19
C ASN A 59 -16.40 0.06 9.48
N TRP A 60 -15.57 -0.31 8.51
CA TRP A 60 -14.12 -0.25 8.65
C TRP A 60 -13.63 1.19 8.92
N TRP A 61 -14.13 2.17 8.14
CA TRP A 61 -13.78 3.58 8.32
C TRP A 61 -14.26 4.14 9.65
N LEU A 62 -15.47 3.84 10.07
CA LEU A 62 -16.03 4.30 11.35
C LEU A 62 -15.27 3.72 12.56
N GLY A 63 -14.56 2.63 12.39
CA GLY A 63 -13.64 2.09 13.38
C GLY A 63 -12.29 2.83 13.47
N GLN A 64 -11.98 3.77 12.54
CA GLN A 64 -10.72 4.50 12.53
C GLN A 64 -10.79 5.82 13.31
N LYS A 65 -9.63 6.31 13.78
CA LYS A 65 -9.49 7.58 14.50
C LYS A 65 -9.46 8.78 13.55
N MET A 66 -10.47 8.91 12.69
CA MET A 66 -10.49 9.90 11.61
C MET A 66 -11.18 11.23 11.99
N PHE A 67 -11.82 11.28 13.12
CA PHE A 67 -12.47 12.49 13.64
C PHE A 67 -11.61 13.17 14.70
N ASP A 68 -11.70 14.49 14.80
CA ASP A 68 -11.20 15.22 15.95
C ASP A 68 -12.17 15.11 17.15
N ARG A 69 -11.84 15.80 18.26
CA ARG A 69 -12.65 15.81 19.48
C ARG A 69 -14.06 16.40 19.29
N ASP A 70 -14.23 17.23 18.25
CA ASP A 70 -15.49 17.93 17.95
C ASP A 70 -16.33 17.17 16.89
N GLY A 71 -15.87 15.96 16.49
CA GLY A 71 -16.55 15.13 15.50
C GLY A 71 -16.31 15.57 14.05
N ILE A 72 -15.29 16.39 13.79
CA ILE A 72 -14.94 16.88 12.45
C ILE A 72 -13.96 15.93 11.78
N LEU A 73 -14.19 15.61 10.50
CA LEU A 73 -13.26 14.82 9.72
C LEU A 73 -11.91 15.54 9.54
N THR A 74 -10.83 14.86 9.90
CA THR A 74 -9.47 15.39 9.79
C THR A 74 -8.78 15.00 8.49
N ILE A 75 -7.80 15.80 8.06
CA ILE A 75 -6.86 15.39 7.02
C ILE A 75 -6.01 14.26 7.56
N GLY A 76 -5.86 13.21 6.77
CA GLY A 76 -5.14 11.98 7.14
C GLY A 76 -5.84 10.75 6.57
N TYR A 77 -5.37 9.56 6.93
CA TYR A 77 -5.97 8.29 6.54
C TYR A 77 -6.65 7.63 7.75
N CYS A 78 -6.03 6.70 8.46
CA CYS A 78 -6.63 6.08 9.64
C CYS A 78 -6.65 6.99 10.88
N TYR A 79 -5.86 8.07 10.89
CA TYR A 79 -5.77 9.07 11.95
C TYR A 79 -5.36 10.43 11.37
N PRO A 80 -5.40 11.53 12.12
CA PRO A 80 -4.93 12.84 11.66
C PRO A 80 -3.45 12.82 11.31
N GLN A 81 -3.11 13.07 10.03
CA GLN A 81 -1.75 13.01 9.54
C GLN A 81 -1.57 13.90 8.30
N MET A 82 -0.64 14.86 8.40
CA MET A 82 -0.44 15.86 7.35
C MET A 82 0.61 15.46 6.30
N TYR A 83 1.55 14.54 6.60
CA TYR A 83 2.61 14.17 5.65
C TYR A 83 2.09 13.48 4.39
N MET A 84 0.95 12.79 4.47
CA MET A 84 0.31 12.19 3.30
C MET A 84 -0.54 13.18 2.49
N ALA A 85 -0.75 14.40 3.01
CA ALA A 85 -1.64 15.39 2.40
C ALA A 85 -1.10 15.91 1.07
N GLU A 86 -2.00 16.22 0.17
CA GLU A 86 -1.69 16.90 -1.09
C GLU A 86 -1.73 18.41 -0.89
N ARG A 87 -0.99 19.17 -1.70
CA ARG A 87 -0.96 20.63 -1.65
C ARG A 87 -2.33 21.31 -1.79
N TYR A 88 -3.31 20.61 -2.37
CA TYR A 88 -4.68 21.08 -2.55
C TYR A 88 -5.61 20.69 -1.40
N ASN A 89 -5.13 19.90 -0.43
CA ASN A 89 -5.95 19.52 0.71
C ASN A 89 -6.09 20.70 1.68
N ALA A 90 -7.32 20.99 2.03
CA ALA A 90 -7.74 21.97 3.02
C ALA A 90 -8.62 21.27 4.09
N PRO A 91 -8.95 21.90 5.23
CA PRO A 91 -9.75 21.27 6.29
C PRO A 91 -11.08 20.68 5.80
N GLY A 92 -11.70 21.23 4.77
CA GLY A 92 -12.92 20.70 4.15
C GLY A 92 -12.69 19.54 3.15
N SER A 93 -11.43 19.24 2.76
CA SER A 93 -11.14 18.23 1.74
C SER A 93 -11.62 16.82 2.09
N PRO A 94 -11.56 16.34 3.35
CA PRO A 94 -12.08 15.01 3.70
C PRO A 94 -13.55 14.80 3.34
N TYR A 95 -14.35 15.87 3.34
CA TYR A 95 -15.78 15.83 2.99
C TYR A 95 -16.05 15.54 1.49
N TRP A 96 -15.06 15.61 0.62
CA TRP A 96 -15.19 15.09 -0.76
C TRP A 96 -15.45 13.58 -0.80
N GLY A 97 -15.15 12.86 0.29
CA GLY A 97 -15.51 11.46 0.48
C GLY A 97 -17.00 11.21 0.59
N MET A 98 -17.81 12.23 0.92
CA MET A 98 -19.27 12.13 1.08
C MET A 98 -20.02 11.77 -0.20
N LYS A 99 -19.35 11.72 -1.37
CA LYS A 99 -19.92 11.21 -2.63
C LYS A 99 -20.51 9.79 -2.50
N SER A 100 -19.99 9.01 -1.58
CA SER A 100 -20.52 7.66 -1.28
C SER A 100 -21.94 7.70 -0.68
N PHE A 101 -22.32 8.82 -0.07
CA PHE A 101 -23.67 9.05 0.47
C PHE A 101 -24.71 9.46 -0.59
N LEU A 102 -24.36 9.44 -1.89
CA LEU A 102 -25.31 9.57 -2.99
C LEU A 102 -26.51 8.61 -2.83
N LEU A 103 -26.31 7.49 -2.16
CA LEU A 103 -27.36 6.51 -1.84
C LEU A 103 -28.53 7.14 -1.06
N LEU A 104 -28.30 8.18 -0.25
CA LEU A 104 -29.37 8.88 0.48
C LEU A 104 -30.35 9.62 -0.43
N ALA A 105 -30.03 9.78 -1.72
CA ALA A 105 -30.95 10.33 -2.74
C ALA A 105 -31.84 9.26 -3.41
N LEU A 106 -31.68 7.98 -3.05
CA LEU A 106 -32.56 6.91 -3.53
C LEU A 106 -33.96 7.03 -2.89
N PRO A 107 -35.03 6.73 -3.63
CA PRO A 107 -36.39 6.65 -3.07
C PRO A 107 -36.46 5.66 -1.89
N ASP A 108 -37.37 5.89 -0.94
CA ASP A 108 -37.52 5.07 0.26
C ASP A 108 -37.89 3.61 -0.06
N ASP A 109 -38.59 3.38 -1.17
CA ASP A 109 -38.99 2.06 -1.67
C ASP A 109 -37.93 1.38 -2.56
N HIS A 110 -36.76 2.03 -2.75
CA HIS A 110 -35.70 1.45 -3.59
C HIS A 110 -35.20 0.12 -2.99
N PRO A 111 -35.01 -0.94 -3.82
CA PRO A 111 -34.58 -2.27 -3.38
C PRO A 111 -33.30 -2.30 -2.54
N PHE A 112 -32.44 -1.29 -2.67
CA PHE A 112 -31.23 -1.14 -1.85
C PHE A 112 -31.53 -1.14 -0.35
N TRP A 113 -32.63 -0.51 0.07
CA TRP A 113 -32.96 -0.37 1.50
C TRP A 113 -33.36 -1.71 2.12
N SER A 114 -34.17 -2.49 1.43
CA SER A 114 -34.66 -3.80 1.89
C SER A 114 -33.68 -4.96 1.64
N ALA A 115 -32.70 -4.82 0.73
CA ALA A 115 -31.75 -5.89 0.46
C ALA A 115 -30.89 -6.20 1.71
N GLU A 116 -30.61 -7.48 1.95
CA GLU A 116 -29.61 -7.90 2.94
C GLU A 116 -28.20 -7.78 2.35
N ALA A 117 -27.24 -7.32 3.19
CA ALA A 117 -25.84 -7.18 2.77
C ALA A 117 -25.19 -8.57 2.59
N ALA A 118 -24.78 -8.91 1.39
CA ALA A 118 -24.15 -10.19 1.09
C ALA A 118 -22.61 -10.13 1.29
N PRO A 119 -21.97 -11.30 1.51
CA PRO A 119 -20.51 -11.40 1.57
C PRO A 119 -19.86 -11.06 0.22
N MET A 120 -18.52 -10.96 0.21
CA MET A 120 -17.74 -10.85 -1.02
C MET A 120 -17.97 -12.07 -1.90
N PRO A 121 -18.00 -11.92 -3.24
CA PRO A 121 -18.03 -13.06 -4.14
C PRO A 121 -16.72 -13.85 -4.02
N ALA A 122 -16.75 -15.12 -4.47
CA ALA A 122 -15.51 -15.87 -4.65
C ALA A 122 -14.67 -15.19 -5.74
N LEU A 123 -13.42 -14.86 -5.40
CA LEU A 123 -12.48 -14.18 -6.27
C LEU A 123 -11.21 -15.02 -6.46
N GLU A 124 -10.56 -14.85 -7.59
CA GLU A 124 -9.26 -15.47 -7.86
C GLU A 124 -8.24 -15.07 -6.78
N ARG A 125 -7.40 -16.02 -6.39
CA ARG A 125 -6.33 -15.75 -5.40
C ARG A 125 -5.28 -14.78 -5.95
N LEU A 126 -5.01 -14.85 -7.24
CA LEU A 126 -4.02 -14.03 -7.93
C LEU A 126 -4.65 -13.48 -9.21
N LYS A 127 -4.66 -12.15 -9.35
CA LYS A 127 -5.33 -11.45 -10.44
C LYS A 127 -4.42 -10.42 -11.09
N PRO A 128 -3.97 -10.61 -12.33
CA PRO A 128 -3.32 -9.56 -13.11
C PRO A 128 -4.30 -8.41 -13.40
N MET A 129 -3.86 -7.19 -13.14
CA MET A 129 -4.58 -5.95 -13.44
C MET A 129 -3.71 -5.04 -14.33
N PRO A 130 -3.60 -5.33 -15.62
CA PRO A 130 -2.65 -4.65 -16.52
C PRO A 130 -2.91 -3.15 -16.64
N TYR A 131 -4.16 -2.71 -16.58
CA TYR A 131 -4.50 -1.29 -16.65
C TYR A 131 -4.21 -0.51 -15.35
N ALA A 132 -4.02 -1.20 -14.24
CA ALA A 132 -3.58 -0.64 -12.97
C ALA A 132 -2.07 -0.84 -12.74
N ASN A 133 -1.37 -1.48 -13.67
CA ASN A 133 0.03 -1.88 -13.55
C ASN A 133 0.31 -2.71 -12.28
N MET A 134 -0.57 -3.66 -11.96
CA MET A 134 -0.52 -4.43 -10.72
C MET A 134 -0.84 -5.91 -10.93
N LEU A 135 -0.29 -6.73 -10.04
CA LEU A 135 -0.70 -8.09 -9.79
C LEU A 135 -1.29 -8.14 -8.37
N VAL A 136 -2.57 -8.46 -8.23
CA VAL A 136 -3.27 -8.47 -6.96
C VAL A 136 -3.35 -9.87 -6.40
N GLN A 137 -2.93 -10.05 -5.14
CA GLN A 137 -3.06 -11.29 -4.39
C GLN A 137 -4.09 -11.13 -3.27
N ARG A 138 -4.95 -12.13 -3.13
CA ARG A 138 -5.89 -12.27 -2.02
C ARG A 138 -5.46 -13.44 -1.14
N ARG A 139 -5.22 -13.17 0.16
CA ARG A 139 -4.74 -14.17 1.10
C ARG A 139 -5.29 -13.90 2.50
N ALA A 140 -5.85 -14.90 3.17
CA ALA A 140 -6.40 -14.78 4.52
C ALA A 140 -7.33 -13.56 4.70
N GLY A 141 -8.19 -13.29 3.69
CA GLY A 141 -9.16 -12.19 3.73
C GLY A 141 -8.58 -10.81 3.41
N ARG A 142 -7.26 -10.64 3.28
CA ARG A 142 -6.59 -9.37 2.93
C ARG A 142 -6.25 -9.27 1.44
N VAL A 143 -5.88 -8.09 1.02
CA VAL A 143 -5.44 -7.78 -0.35
C VAL A 143 -4.04 -7.20 -0.32
N THR A 144 -3.14 -7.78 -1.11
CA THR A 144 -1.82 -7.23 -1.41
C THR A 144 -1.73 -6.99 -2.92
N ALA A 145 -1.35 -5.78 -3.33
CA ALA A 145 -1.12 -5.44 -4.74
C ALA A 145 0.37 -5.20 -4.98
N TYR A 146 0.95 -6.01 -5.85
CA TYR A 146 2.33 -5.86 -6.31
C TYR A 146 2.35 -4.94 -7.51
N ALA A 147 3.01 -3.78 -7.39
CA ALA A 147 2.93 -2.72 -8.38
C ALA A 147 4.20 -2.62 -9.23
N ALA A 148 3.99 -2.58 -10.54
CA ALA A 148 5.05 -2.27 -11.50
C ALA A 148 5.49 -0.80 -11.45
N GLY A 149 4.67 0.08 -10.83
CA GLY A 149 4.88 1.51 -10.81
C GLY A 149 4.19 2.21 -11.97
N VAL A 150 4.65 3.41 -12.27
CA VAL A 150 4.13 4.29 -13.33
C VAL A 150 5.27 4.84 -14.17
N ASN A 151 5.01 5.22 -15.43
CA ASN A 151 6.02 5.73 -16.35
C ASN A 151 6.23 7.25 -16.29
N GLU A 152 5.29 7.99 -15.69
CA GLU A 152 5.38 9.44 -15.56
C GLU A 152 5.26 9.87 -14.11
N GLY A 153 6.18 10.73 -13.67
CA GLY A 153 6.13 11.36 -12.37
C GLY A 153 5.28 12.62 -12.40
N HIS A 154 4.45 12.79 -11.38
CA HIS A 154 3.68 14.02 -11.16
C HIS A 154 4.21 14.76 -9.94
N GLY A 155 4.02 16.10 -9.91
CA GLY A 155 4.45 16.95 -8.80
C GLY A 155 3.55 16.88 -7.55
N HIS A 156 3.11 15.65 -7.18
CA HIS A 156 2.35 15.41 -5.95
C HIS A 156 3.30 15.13 -4.78
N GLY A 157 2.90 15.54 -3.59
CA GLY A 157 3.62 15.20 -2.37
C GLY A 157 3.65 13.69 -2.16
N GLN A 158 4.82 13.16 -1.74
CA GLN A 158 5.08 11.74 -1.51
C GLN A 158 4.67 10.84 -2.71
N PHE A 159 4.99 11.30 -3.92
CA PHE A 159 4.63 10.60 -5.15
C PHE A 159 5.18 9.15 -5.20
N PRO A 160 6.45 8.89 -4.88
CA PRO A 160 6.98 7.53 -4.88
C PRO A 160 6.23 6.59 -3.93
N GLU A 161 5.89 7.08 -2.74
CA GLU A 161 5.20 6.30 -1.72
C GLU A 161 3.79 5.92 -2.16
N LYS A 162 3.10 6.82 -2.85
CA LYS A 162 1.72 6.65 -3.32
C LYS A 162 1.57 5.79 -4.55
N TYR A 163 2.63 5.72 -5.41
CA TYR A 163 2.51 5.11 -6.74
C TYR A 163 3.61 4.11 -7.09
N ALA A 164 4.73 4.10 -6.37
CA ALA A 164 5.92 3.38 -6.80
C ALA A 164 6.50 2.41 -5.77
N LYS A 165 5.77 2.05 -4.71
CA LYS A 165 6.17 0.95 -3.83
C LYS A 165 6.06 -0.38 -4.55
N PHE A 166 6.82 -1.37 -4.11
CA PHE A 166 6.75 -2.73 -4.67
C PHE A 166 5.44 -3.42 -4.34
N ALA A 167 4.92 -3.19 -3.13
CA ALA A 167 3.65 -3.73 -2.71
C ALA A 167 2.87 -2.74 -1.84
N TYR A 168 1.54 -2.80 -1.94
CA TYR A 168 0.56 -2.13 -1.09
C TYR A 168 -0.34 -3.17 -0.45
N ASP A 169 -0.71 -3.00 0.81
CA ASP A 169 -1.47 -4.01 1.55
C ASP A 169 -2.56 -3.38 2.42
N THR A 170 -3.71 -4.05 2.51
CA THR A 170 -4.88 -3.55 3.27
C THR A 170 -4.74 -3.65 4.77
N ARG A 171 -3.72 -4.34 5.30
CA ARG A 171 -3.48 -4.49 6.74
C ARG A 171 -2.30 -3.66 7.24
N PHE A 172 -1.24 -3.59 6.43
CA PHE A 172 -0.05 -2.82 6.77
C PHE A 172 -0.16 -1.34 6.39
N GLY A 173 -1.00 -1.00 5.41
CA GLY A 173 -1.00 0.34 4.83
C GLY A 173 0.28 0.63 4.07
N PHE A 174 0.78 1.85 4.16
CA PHE A 174 2.12 2.25 3.72
C PHE A 174 2.60 3.50 4.45
N CYS A 175 3.90 3.79 4.37
CA CYS A 175 4.51 4.99 4.92
C CYS A 175 4.65 6.10 3.86
N ALA A 176 4.41 7.35 4.28
CA ALA A 176 4.72 8.58 3.54
C ALA A 176 5.96 9.23 4.16
N SER A 177 6.94 9.58 3.34
CA SER A 177 8.18 10.18 3.82
C SER A 177 7.97 11.58 4.42
N ARG A 178 8.72 11.89 5.48
CA ARG A 178 8.84 13.24 6.05
C ARG A 178 9.99 14.02 5.40
N SER A 179 11.12 13.32 5.18
CA SER A 179 12.30 13.80 4.50
C SER A 179 13.00 12.61 3.84
N ARG A 180 13.92 12.87 2.95
CA ARG A 180 14.79 11.86 2.33
C ARG A 180 16.27 12.01 2.72
N GLU A 181 16.58 12.86 3.68
CA GLU A 181 17.94 13.05 4.18
C GLU A 181 18.40 11.90 5.05
N VAL A 182 17.49 11.24 5.77
CA VAL A 182 17.80 10.10 6.63
C VAL A 182 16.74 8.99 6.48
N LEU A 183 17.18 7.76 6.70
CA LEU A 183 16.39 6.56 6.41
C LEU A 183 15.12 6.44 7.28
N ASN A 184 15.19 6.81 8.56
CA ASN A 184 14.06 6.79 9.47
C ASN A 184 12.95 7.80 9.08
N GLN A 185 13.31 8.94 8.48
CA GLN A 185 12.35 9.93 7.96
C GLN A 185 11.83 9.56 6.58
N ALA A 186 12.64 8.90 5.77
CA ALA A 186 12.22 8.40 4.47
C ALA A 186 11.21 7.26 4.60
N ALA A 187 11.32 6.43 5.64
CA ALA A 187 10.43 5.31 5.94
C ALA A 187 10.05 4.49 4.69
N PRO A 188 11.03 3.91 3.97
CA PRO A 188 10.85 3.35 2.62
C PRO A 188 10.26 1.93 2.66
N ASP A 189 9.15 1.72 3.38
CA ASP A 189 8.49 0.43 3.47
C ASP A 189 8.09 -0.10 2.09
N SER A 190 8.32 -1.39 1.91
CA SER A 190 8.09 -2.09 0.63
C SER A 190 8.80 -1.44 -0.57
N MET A 191 10.05 -1.00 -0.36
CA MET A 191 10.91 -0.39 -1.38
C MET A 191 12.36 -0.88 -1.24
N LEU A 192 13.13 -0.85 -2.33
CA LEU A 192 14.58 -0.86 -2.30
C LEU A 192 15.07 0.59 -2.28
N ALA A 193 15.69 1.00 -1.18
CA ALA A 193 16.15 2.35 -0.92
C ALA A 193 17.69 2.41 -1.03
N PHE A 194 18.20 3.28 -1.89
CA PHE A 194 19.63 3.54 -2.03
C PHE A 194 20.03 4.75 -1.21
N VAL A 195 21.13 4.66 -0.47
CA VAL A 195 21.69 5.77 0.29
C VAL A 195 22.93 6.27 -0.43
N ILE A 196 22.90 7.54 -0.85
CA ILE A 196 23.94 8.20 -1.61
C ILE A 196 24.10 9.60 -1.03
N ASP A 197 25.30 9.95 -0.58
CA ASP A 197 25.61 11.25 0.05
C ASP A 197 24.57 11.63 1.13
N ASP A 198 24.29 10.70 2.04
CA ASP A 198 23.32 10.84 3.14
C ASP A 198 21.86 11.10 2.69
N ASN A 199 21.55 10.89 1.40
CA ASN A 199 20.19 10.99 0.88
C ASN A 199 19.63 9.65 0.45
N VAL A 200 18.32 9.48 0.62
CA VAL A 200 17.59 8.25 0.33
C VAL A 200 16.89 8.36 -1.02
N PHE A 201 17.25 7.48 -1.95
CA PHE A 201 16.68 7.40 -3.28
C PHE A 201 15.92 6.09 -3.47
N VAL A 202 14.70 6.18 -3.98
CA VAL A 202 13.80 5.04 -4.21
C VAL A 202 13.24 5.08 -5.61
N ARG A 203 12.58 4.01 -6.05
CA ARG A 203 11.83 4.00 -7.30
C ARG A 203 10.81 5.12 -7.33
N LYS A 204 10.89 6.00 -8.32
CA LYS A 204 9.93 7.07 -8.56
C LYS A 204 9.04 6.77 -9.76
N VAL A 205 9.66 6.31 -10.83
CA VAL A 205 8.99 5.89 -12.07
C VAL A 205 9.64 4.60 -12.57
N SER A 206 8.90 3.85 -13.35
CA SER A 206 9.39 2.69 -14.08
C SER A 206 9.52 3.01 -15.55
N LYS A 207 10.62 2.60 -16.18
CA LYS A 207 10.90 2.80 -17.61
C LYS A 207 10.07 1.84 -18.46
N THR A 208 10.10 0.58 -18.07
CA THR A 208 9.35 -0.52 -18.69
C THR A 208 8.85 -1.47 -17.62
N TRP A 209 7.82 -2.24 -17.92
CA TRP A 209 7.33 -3.29 -17.04
C TRP A 209 6.57 -4.36 -17.79
N GLU A 210 6.49 -5.52 -17.16
CA GLU A 210 5.69 -6.66 -17.59
C GLU A 210 4.93 -7.22 -16.39
N ILE A 211 3.68 -7.62 -16.61
CA ILE A 211 2.81 -8.22 -15.60
C ILE A 211 2.29 -9.53 -16.15
N GLU A 212 2.80 -10.60 -15.59
CA GLU A 212 2.37 -11.96 -15.88
C GLU A 212 1.45 -12.51 -14.80
N ALA A 213 0.92 -13.72 -15.00
CA ALA A 213 0.04 -14.37 -14.02
C ALA A 213 0.76 -14.71 -12.69
N GLY A 214 2.07 -14.72 -12.66
CA GLY A 214 2.87 -15.14 -11.50
C GLY A 214 3.91 -14.12 -11.03
N ALA A 215 4.15 -13.03 -11.76
CA ALA A 215 5.20 -12.08 -11.43
C ALA A 215 4.94 -10.68 -12.00
N VAL A 216 5.59 -9.70 -11.38
CA VAL A 216 5.67 -8.31 -11.87
C VAL A 216 7.14 -7.97 -12.03
N THR A 217 7.57 -7.64 -13.25
CA THR A 217 8.94 -7.18 -13.54
C THR A 217 8.90 -5.73 -13.98
N ALA A 218 9.82 -4.90 -13.46
CA ALA A 218 9.92 -3.49 -13.82
C ALA A 218 11.38 -3.02 -13.86
N GLN A 219 11.70 -2.18 -14.86
CA GLN A 219 12.98 -1.49 -14.97
C GLN A 219 12.86 -0.05 -14.51
N TRP A 220 13.78 0.41 -13.69
CA TRP A 220 13.77 1.74 -13.10
C TRP A 220 15.17 2.24 -12.74
N SER A 221 15.29 3.51 -12.42
CA SER A 221 16.54 4.12 -11.98
C SER A 221 16.24 5.02 -10.77
N PRO A 222 16.86 4.79 -9.60
CA PRO A 222 16.71 5.65 -8.42
C PRO A 222 17.52 6.95 -8.54
N PHE A 223 18.69 6.86 -9.17
CA PHE A 223 19.69 7.92 -9.27
C PHE A 223 20.50 7.77 -10.57
N PRO A 224 21.00 8.87 -11.18
CA PRO A 224 21.87 8.78 -12.36
C PRO A 224 23.06 7.85 -12.12
N GLY A 225 23.26 6.88 -13.01
CA GLY A 225 24.32 5.89 -12.90
C GLY A 225 23.93 4.60 -12.16
N ILE A 226 22.67 4.45 -11.74
CA ILE A 226 22.13 3.20 -11.19
C ILE A 226 20.90 2.79 -12.01
N GLU A 227 20.95 1.60 -12.58
CA GLU A 227 19.86 0.94 -13.29
C GLU A 227 19.45 -0.31 -12.52
N VAL A 228 18.15 -0.53 -12.37
CA VAL A 228 17.61 -1.66 -11.61
C VAL A 228 16.51 -2.35 -12.39
N THR A 229 16.58 -3.66 -12.48
CA THR A 229 15.46 -4.53 -12.87
C THR A 229 14.98 -5.26 -11.62
N THR A 230 13.71 -5.09 -11.27
CA THR A 230 13.10 -5.77 -10.13
C THR A 230 12.02 -6.73 -10.61
N THR A 231 12.09 -7.99 -10.19
CA THR A 231 11.01 -8.97 -10.37
C THR A 231 10.43 -9.35 -9.02
N ILE A 232 9.10 -9.21 -8.88
CA ILE A 232 8.35 -9.53 -7.66
C ILE A 232 7.48 -10.75 -7.93
N THR A 233 7.68 -11.81 -7.15
CA THR A 233 6.91 -13.06 -7.27
C THR A 233 6.15 -13.32 -5.97
N PRO A 234 4.80 -13.27 -5.98
CA PRO A 234 3.98 -13.61 -4.83
C PRO A 234 4.19 -15.07 -4.37
N THR A 235 4.18 -15.28 -3.06
CA THR A 235 4.28 -16.61 -2.44
C THR A 235 3.06 -16.92 -1.58
N ALA A 236 3.05 -18.05 -0.91
CA ALA A 236 2.00 -18.40 0.05
C ALA A 236 2.07 -17.55 1.33
N THR A 237 3.26 -17.09 1.73
CA THR A 237 3.54 -16.40 3.00
C THR A 237 4.01 -14.96 2.81
N GLY A 238 4.05 -14.44 1.57
CA GLY A 238 4.55 -13.10 1.26
C GLY A 238 4.91 -12.97 -0.20
N HIS A 239 6.14 -12.57 -0.48
CA HIS A 239 6.67 -12.46 -1.85
C HIS A 239 8.20 -12.53 -1.87
N ARG A 240 8.74 -12.87 -3.04
CA ARG A 240 10.17 -12.77 -3.34
C ARG A 240 10.44 -11.57 -4.23
N ARG A 241 11.58 -10.96 -4.03
CA ARG A 241 12.12 -9.89 -4.87
C ARG A 241 13.47 -10.33 -5.40
N HIS A 242 13.63 -10.23 -6.71
CA HIS A 242 14.89 -10.42 -7.42
C HIS A 242 15.26 -9.08 -8.03
N HIS A 243 16.44 -8.56 -7.70
CA HIS A 243 16.95 -7.30 -8.22
C HIS A 243 18.25 -7.55 -8.99
N GLU A 244 18.29 -7.12 -10.25
CA GLU A 244 19.52 -6.96 -11.03
C GLU A 244 19.87 -5.46 -11.03
N ILE A 245 21.06 -5.12 -10.54
CA ILE A 245 21.50 -3.75 -10.31
C ILE A 245 22.80 -3.51 -11.05
N ASP A 246 22.83 -2.53 -11.96
CA ASP A 246 24.03 -2.01 -12.58
C ASP A 246 24.35 -0.64 -11.99
N SER A 247 25.46 -0.51 -11.25
CA SER A 247 25.89 0.73 -10.61
C SER A 247 27.24 1.22 -11.16
N SER A 248 27.33 2.53 -11.41
CA SER A 248 28.57 3.17 -11.85
C SER A 248 29.51 3.56 -10.71
N PHE A 249 29.07 3.40 -9.44
CA PHE A 249 29.80 3.71 -8.21
C PHE A 249 29.33 2.83 -7.05
N ASP A 250 30.10 2.82 -5.96
CA ASP A 250 29.74 2.09 -4.75
C ASP A 250 28.66 2.83 -3.95
N CYS A 251 27.67 2.13 -3.42
CA CYS A 251 26.64 2.73 -2.54
C CYS A 251 26.06 1.69 -1.57
N GLU A 252 25.21 2.14 -0.66
CA GLU A 252 24.43 1.25 0.20
C GLU A 252 22.98 1.19 -0.30
N ALA A 253 22.34 0.03 -0.10
CA ALA A 253 20.92 -0.17 -0.37
C ALA A 253 20.24 -0.92 0.79
N TYR A 254 18.95 -0.61 1.01
CA TYR A 254 18.11 -1.25 2.02
C TYR A 254 16.87 -1.80 1.33
N ASP A 255 16.71 -3.12 1.33
CA ASP A 255 15.47 -3.73 0.84
C ASP A 255 14.52 -3.94 2.01
N CYS A 256 13.46 -3.14 2.03
CA CYS A 256 12.60 -2.95 3.18
C CYS A 256 11.28 -3.72 3.04
N GLY A 257 10.84 -4.38 4.13
CA GLY A 257 9.54 -5.03 4.25
C GLY A 257 8.37 -4.06 4.46
N PHE A 258 7.30 -4.56 5.05
CA PHE A 258 6.20 -3.72 5.53
C PHE A 258 6.49 -3.21 6.94
N ALA A 259 6.00 -2.00 7.24
CA ALA A 259 6.15 -1.38 8.54
C ALA A 259 5.14 -1.97 9.56
N VAL A 260 5.61 -2.28 10.77
CA VAL A 260 4.83 -2.88 11.85
C VAL A 260 4.71 -1.89 13.02
N PRO A 261 3.50 -1.69 13.62
CA PRO A 261 3.31 -0.77 14.74
C PRO A 261 4.05 -1.27 15.99
N ASN A 262 4.85 -0.36 16.61
CA ASN A 262 5.73 -0.71 17.74
C ASN A 262 5.17 -0.36 19.13
N PHE A 263 4.11 0.45 19.22
CA PHE A 263 3.40 0.73 20.48
C PHE A 263 2.07 -0.01 20.59
N THR A 264 2.13 -1.32 20.31
CA THR A 264 0.96 -2.22 20.33
C THR A 264 1.27 -3.48 21.16
N PRO A 265 0.25 -4.13 21.74
CA PRO A 265 0.44 -5.38 22.46
C PRO A 265 1.18 -6.44 21.63
N GLY A 266 2.03 -7.22 22.31
CA GLY A 266 2.82 -8.28 21.68
C GLY A 266 3.93 -7.81 20.77
N TYR A 267 4.31 -6.51 20.78
CA TYR A 267 5.39 -6.04 19.95
C TYR A 267 6.74 -6.61 20.37
N ALA A 268 7.45 -7.17 19.39
CA ALA A 268 8.86 -7.53 19.48
C ALA A 268 9.54 -7.39 18.12
N GLU A 269 10.87 -7.27 18.12
CA GLU A 269 11.69 -7.18 16.92
C GLU A 269 13.00 -7.94 17.09
N SER A 270 13.57 -8.40 15.99
CA SER A 270 14.88 -9.01 15.93
C SER A 270 15.58 -8.70 14.60
N ALA A 271 16.91 -8.67 14.64
CA ALA A 271 17.76 -8.57 13.47
C ALA A 271 18.94 -9.52 13.69
N GLU A 272 18.81 -10.74 13.19
CA GLU A 272 19.78 -11.81 13.43
C GLU A 272 20.12 -12.52 12.12
N ASN A 273 21.39 -12.81 11.93
CA ASN A 273 21.91 -13.49 10.75
C ASN A 273 21.52 -12.73 9.46
N ASP A 274 20.65 -13.33 8.64
CA ASP A 274 20.17 -12.84 7.35
C ASP A 274 18.70 -12.37 7.39
N THR A 275 18.09 -12.31 8.58
CA THR A 275 16.65 -12.06 8.75
C THR A 275 16.40 -10.94 9.76
N ALA A 276 15.68 -9.90 9.33
CA ALA A 276 15.10 -8.88 10.18
C ALA A 276 13.60 -9.11 10.33
N GLU A 277 13.08 -9.02 11.53
CA GLU A 277 11.66 -9.22 11.84
C GLU A 277 11.14 -8.16 12.79
N ALA A 278 9.90 -7.74 12.58
CA ALA A 278 9.09 -6.99 13.53
C ALA A 278 7.69 -7.60 13.57
N HIS A 279 7.14 -7.79 14.75
CA HIS A 279 5.79 -8.34 14.93
C HIS A 279 5.05 -7.71 16.10
N CYS A 280 3.72 -7.85 16.09
CA CYS A 280 2.82 -7.58 17.20
C CYS A 280 1.68 -8.62 17.17
N ASP A 281 0.71 -8.53 18.07
CA ASP A 281 -0.39 -9.52 18.13
C ASP A 281 -1.17 -9.64 16.81
N THR A 282 -1.18 -8.62 15.97
CA THR A 282 -2.00 -8.57 14.74
C THR A 282 -1.24 -8.61 13.44
N LEU A 283 0.04 -8.26 13.44
CA LEU A 283 0.87 -8.14 12.23
C LEU A 283 2.26 -8.69 12.48
N CYS A 284 2.81 -9.36 11.47
CA CYS A 284 4.20 -9.77 11.43
C CYS A 284 4.79 -9.48 10.06
N CYS A 285 5.98 -8.89 10.00
CA CYS A 285 6.76 -8.77 8.79
C CYS A 285 8.20 -9.18 9.05
N ALA A 286 8.72 -10.08 8.22
CA ALA A 286 10.14 -10.45 8.22
C ALA A 286 10.72 -10.28 6.82
N VAL A 287 11.98 -9.87 6.75
CA VAL A 287 12.75 -9.72 5.51
C VAL A 287 14.02 -10.53 5.63
N ARG A 288 14.26 -11.40 4.67
CA ARG A 288 15.45 -12.27 4.62
C ARG A 288 16.22 -12.07 3.33
N GLY A 289 17.54 -11.91 3.44
CA GLY A 289 18.44 -11.77 2.30
C GLY A 289 19.90 -11.86 2.71
N ARG A 290 20.81 -12.01 1.75
CA ARG A 290 22.26 -12.20 1.99
C ARG A 290 22.98 -10.86 2.32
N GLY A 291 22.40 -10.04 3.20
CA GLY A 291 22.96 -8.78 3.67
C GLY A 291 22.93 -8.69 5.19
N GLU A 292 23.11 -7.50 5.72
CA GLU A 292 22.98 -7.21 7.15
C GLU A 292 21.51 -7.01 7.52
N ALA A 293 20.97 -7.84 8.39
CA ALA A 293 19.62 -7.66 8.91
C ALA A 293 19.54 -6.42 9.81
N VAL A 294 18.56 -5.57 9.61
CA VAL A 294 18.34 -4.35 10.40
C VAL A 294 16.86 -4.09 10.63
N VAL A 295 16.51 -3.48 11.76
CA VAL A 295 15.17 -2.93 12.00
C VAL A 295 15.28 -1.41 12.14
N ILE A 296 14.54 -0.69 11.30
CA ILE A 296 14.59 0.76 11.20
C ILE A 296 13.44 1.35 12.00
N GLY A 297 13.71 2.09 13.07
CA GLY A 297 12.71 2.88 13.78
C GLY A 297 12.30 4.08 12.94
N CYS A 298 11.11 4.03 12.34
CA CYS A 298 10.61 5.14 11.53
C CYS A 298 10.18 6.32 12.40
N ASP A 299 10.37 7.54 11.89
CA ASP A 299 9.87 8.74 12.56
C ASP A 299 8.33 8.67 12.72
N PRO A 300 7.80 9.22 13.84
CA PRO A 300 6.36 9.25 14.08
C PRO A 300 5.58 9.88 12.94
N ASN A 301 4.36 9.38 12.70
CA ASN A 301 3.42 9.85 11.68
C ASN A 301 3.88 9.66 10.23
N THR A 302 4.78 8.72 9.96
CA THR A 302 5.11 8.30 8.59
C THR A 302 4.08 7.31 8.04
N SER A 303 3.62 6.33 8.82
CA SER A 303 2.61 5.37 8.36
C SER A 303 1.21 6.01 8.26
N LEU A 304 0.44 5.60 7.23
CA LEU A 304 -0.96 6.00 7.07
C LEU A 304 -1.89 5.35 8.11
N TYR A 305 -1.50 4.20 8.66
CA TYR A 305 -2.33 3.40 9.57
C TYR A 305 -1.97 3.60 11.04
N PHE A 306 -0.68 3.77 11.34
CA PHE A 306 -0.15 3.73 12.69
C PHE A 306 0.72 4.95 12.99
N THR A 307 0.63 5.48 14.19
CA THR A 307 1.42 6.68 14.57
C THR A 307 2.92 6.40 14.68
N ASN A 308 3.28 5.19 15.07
CA ASN A 308 4.67 4.77 15.22
C ASN A 308 4.84 3.36 14.67
N VAL A 309 5.90 3.16 13.90
CA VAL A 309 6.19 1.88 13.23
C VAL A 309 7.68 1.60 13.18
N HIS A 310 8.02 0.33 13.18
CA HIS A 310 9.35 -0.17 12.87
C HIS A 310 9.32 -0.97 11.58
N LEU A 311 10.44 -0.93 10.85
CA LEU A 311 10.55 -1.42 9.50
C LEU A 311 11.69 -2.43 9.39
N PRO A 312 11.39 -3.75 9.25
CA PRO A 312 12.42 -4.74 8.99
C PRO A 312 13.00 -4.58 7.59
N ALA A 313 14.30 -4.69 7.47
CA ALA A 313 15.03 -4.53 6.21
C ALA A 313 16.32 -5.36 6.17
N VAL A 314 16.84 -5.59 4.97
CA VAL A 314 18.19 -6.10 4.76
C VAL A 314 19.02 -5.01 4.10
N LYS A 315 20.14 -4.66 4.72
CA LYS A 315 21.13 -3.72 4.23
C LYS A 315 22.13 -4.45 3.35
N TYR A 316 22.46 -3.86 2.20
CA TYR A 316 23.42 -4.35 1.23
C TYR A 316 24.46 -3.30 0.90
N HIS A 317 25.71 -3.73 0.70
CA HIS A 317 26.70 -2.96 -0.03
C HIS A 317 26.59 -3.28 -1.52
N ILE A 318 26.40 -2.24 -2.33
CA ILE A 318 26.32 -2.33 -3.80
C ILE A 318 27.62 -1.81 -4.39
N PRO A 319 28.54 -2.67 -4.83
CA PRO A 319 29.77 -2.23 -5.48
C PRO A 319 29.48 -1.70 -6.89
N LYS A 320 30.40 -0.90 -7.41
CA LYS A 320 30.41 -0.54 -8.82
C LYS A 320 30.43 -1.80 -9.70
N GLY A 321 29.53 -1.84 -10.66
CA GLY A 321 29.35 -2.99 -11.58
C GLY A 321 27.99 -3.63 -11.44
N HIS A 322 27.88 -4.89 -11.78
CA HIS A 322 26.66 -5.68 -11.73
C HIS A 322 26.50 -6.41 -10.41
N THR A 323 25.34 -6.29 -9.78
CA THR A 323 24.99 -6.95 -8.50
C THR A 323 23.61 -7.58 -8.61
N VAL A 324 23.46 -8.78 -8.07
CA VAL A 324 22.17 -9.48 -7.98
C VAL A 324 21.81 -9.65 -6.51
N LEU A 325 20.57 -9.23 -6.16
CA LEU A 325 20.02 -9.42 -4.82
C LEU A 325 18.74 -10.26 -4.89
N ASP A 326 18.65 -11.23 -3.99
CA ASP A 326 17.44 -12.00 -3.76
C ASP A 326 16.97 -11.75 -2.33
N THR A 327 15.73 -11.28 -2.18
CA THR A 327 15.11 -10.97 -0.89
C THR A 327 13.76 -11.67 -0.79
N GLU A 328 13.50 -12.29 0.36
CA GLU A 328 12.19 -12.84 0.70
C GLU A 328 11.53 -11.94 1.75
N VAL A 329 10.30 -11.55 1.49
CA VAL A 329 9.46 -10.80 2.44
C VAL A 329 8.34 -11.73 2.89
N PHE A 330 8.32 -12.02 4.19
CA PHE A 330 7.25 -12.75 4.85
C PHE A 330 6.34 -11.72 5.51
N ASP A 331 5.06 -11.84 5.27
CA ASP A 331 4.08 -10.92 5.81
C ASP A 331 2.85 -11.70 6.27
N GLU A 332 2.54 -11.61 7.54
CA GLU A 332 1.40 -12.27 8.16
C GLU A 332 0.53 -11.24 8.88
N ALA A 333 -0.78 -11.46 8.84
CA ALA A 333 -1.77 -10.69 9.58
C ALA A 333 -2.78 -11.67 10.18
N ASN A 334 -2.91 -11.64 11.49
CA ASN A 334 -3.81 -12.47 12.29
C ASN A 334 -5.24 -11.88 12.32
#